data_0d996f67bbfa86399bbc934a5fe7500c
#
_entry.id   0d996f67bbfa86399bbc934a5fe7500c
#
_cell.length_a   1.000
_cell.length_b   1.000
_cell.length_c   1.000
_cell.angle_alpha   90.00
_cell.angle_beta   90.00
_cell.angle_gamma   90.00
#
_symmetry.space_group_name_H-M   'P 1'
#
loop_
_entity.id
_entity.type
_entity.pdbx_description
1 polymer ?
#
loop_
_entity_poly.entity_id
_entity_poly.type
_entity_poly.pdbx_seq_one_letter_code
_entity_poly.pdbx_strand_id
1 'polypeptide(L)'
;MARFARPTVRAAGPDDAPAVAALLVEFNGEGLQPEALARRMKEVQGLETAFLGKWEGEAAGLLVLRTAPTLSGADDWVEITEMYVRPQFRRRGIGRALAEAALDYGRKRGCREFHLLVDPSNETGQAFYAELGFQVDSWEMRRDG
;
A
#
# COMPACT_ATOMS: atom_id res chain seq x y z
N MET A 1 12.24 -3.25 -31.92
CA MET A 1 12.73 -3.59 -30.58
C MET A 1 11.53 -4.01 -29.68
N ALA A 2 11.63 -5.17 -29.09
CA ALA A 2 10.62 -5.57 -28.10
C ALA A 2 10.66 -4.61 -26.90
N ARG A 3 9.54 -3.96 -26.58
CA ARG A 3 9.40 -3.23 -25.34
C ARG A 3 9.22 -4.27 -24.23
N PHE A 4 10.15 -4.35 -23.32
CA PHE A 4 9.95 -5.14 -22.11
C PHE A 4 8.82 -4.50 -21.30
N ALA A 5 7.82 -5.31 -20.93
CA ALA A 5 6.76 -4.87 -20.07
C ALA A 5 7.33 -4.41 -18.70
N ARG A 6 6.81 -3.32 -18.20
CA ARG A 6 7.19 -2.76 -16.90
C ARG A 6 5.93 -2.48 -16.07
N PRO A 7 6.01 -2.62 -14.75
CA PRO A 7 4.90 -2.20 -13.91
C PRO A 7 4.70 -0.69 -13.98
N THR A 8 3.46 -0.28 -13.92
CA THR A 8 3.10 1.13 -13.74
C THR A 8 2.37 1.27 -12.41
N VAL A 9 2.63 2.37 -11.70
CA VAL A 9 2.01 2.67 -10.42
C VAL A 9 1.50 4.09 -10.42
N ARG A 10 0.27 4.28 -9.95
CA ARG A 10 -0.30 5.60 -9.72
C ARG A 10 -1.21 5.61 -8.50
N ALA A 11 -1.43 6.79 -7.93
CA ALA A 11 -2.44 6.97 -6.91
C ALA A 11 -3.83 6.65 -7.51
N ALA A 12 -4.62 5.89 -6.77
CA ALA A 12 -5.98 5.54 -7.15
C ALA A 12 -6.96 6.60 -6.67
N GLY A 13 -7.91 6.93 -7.53
CA GLY A 13 -9.05 7.79 -7.19
C GLY A 13 -10.35 7.00 -7.04
N PRO A 14 -11.47 7.66 -6.69
CA PRO A 14 -12.78 7.00 -6.53
C PRO A 14 -13.24 6.21 -7.77
N ASP A 15 -12.83 6.61 -8.96
CA ASP A 15 -13.15 5.90 -10.20
C ASP A 15 -12.45 4.53 -10.28
N ASP A 16 -11.40 4.32 -9.50
CA ASP A 16 -10.67 3.05 -9.42
C ASP A 16 -11.27 2.09 -8.36
N ALA A 17 -12.34 2.50 -7.68
CA ALA A 17 -12.94 1.72 -6.60
C ALA A 17 -13.26 0.27 -6.98
N PRO A 18 -13.76 -0.06 -8.18
CA PRO A 18 -13.97 -1.46 -8.55
C PRO A 18 -12.69 -2.30 -8.49
N ALA A 19 -11.59 -1.81 -9.04
CA ALA A 19 -10.31 -2.51 -9.03
C ALA A 19 -9.72 -2.59 -7.62
N VAL A 20 -9.76 -1.50 -6.86
CA VAL A 20 -9.26 -1.45 -5.48
C VAL A 20 -10.06 -2.38 -4.58
N ALA A 21 -11.39 -2.38 -4.70
CA ALA A 21 -12.27 -3.25 -3.93
C ALA A 21 -11.96 -4.74 -4.20
N ALA A 22 -11.78 -5.12 -5.47
CA ALA A 22 -11.44 -6.49 -5.84
C ALA A 22 -10.11 -6.93 -5.21
N LEU A 23 -9.09 -6.09 -5.26
CA LEU A 23 -7.78 -6.40 -4.67
C LEU A 23 -7.84 -6.52 -3.14
N LEU A 24 -8.59 -5.65 -2.47
CA LEU A 24 -8.78 -5.71 -1.01
C LEU A 24 -9.52 -6.97 -0.59
N VAL A 25 -10.55 -7.37 -1.32
CA VAL A 25 -11.28 -8.63 -1.05
C VAL A 25 -10.38 -9.85 -1.27
N GLU A 26 -9.59 -9.86 -2.34
CA GLU A 26 -8.64 -10.94 -2.59
C GLU A 26 -7.61 -11.06 -1.46
N PHE A 27 -7.15 -9.94 -0.92
CA PHE A 27 -6.14 -9.90 0.13
C PHE A 27 -6.70 -10.23 1.50
N ASN A 28 -7.84 -9.62 1.87
CA ASN A 28 -8.40 -9.70 3.23
C ASN A 28 -9.53 -10.73 3.38
N GLY A 29 -10.05 -11.28 2.27
CA GLY A 29 -11.19 -12.17 2.27
C GLY A 29 -12.54 -11.46 2.34
N GLU A 30 -12.56 -10.18 2.68
CA GLU A 30 -13.74 -9.34 2.77
C GLU A 30 -13.40 -7.88 2.47
N GLY A 31 -14.40 -7.07 2.21
CA GLY A 31 -14.21 -5.64 1.93
C GLY A 31 -15.49 -4.94 1.55
N LEU A 32 -15.38 -3.65 1.29
CA LEU A 32 -16.50 -2.81 0.88
C LEU A 32 -16.88 -3.09 -0.58
N GLN A 33 -18.16 -2.92 -0.88
CA GLN A 33 -18.62 -2.87 -2.26
C GLN A 33 -18.04 -1.63 -2.95
N PRO A 34 -17.85 -1.66 -4.29
CA PRO A 34 -17.21 -0.56 -5.00
C PRO A 34 -17.80 0.82 -4.74
N GLU A 35 -19.12 0.94 -4.68
CA GLU A 35 -19.79 2.22 -4.42
C GLU A 35 -19.51 2.75 -3.01
N ALA A 36 -19.54 1.87 -2.03
CA ALA A 36 -19.21 2.22 -0.64
C ALA A 36 -17.73 2.59 -0.51
N LEU A 37 -16.84 1.86 -1.20
CA LEU A 37 -15.42 2.17 -1.22
C LEU A 37 -15.15 3.53 -1.88
N ALA A 38 -15.81 3.85 -2.99
CA ALA A 38 -15.66 5.14 -3.66
C ALA A 38 -16.03 6.30 -2.72
N ARG A 39 -17.10 6.16 -1.95
CA ARG A 39 -17.49 7.14 -0.92
C ARG A 39 -16.42 7.24 0.17
N ARG A 40 -15.93 6.10 0.67
CA ARG A 40 -14.89 6.07 1.70
C ARG A 40 -13.60 6.72 1.22
N MET A 41 -13.20 6.51 -0.02
CA MET A 41 -12.01 7.13 -0.59
C MET A 41 -12.09 8.67 -0.57
N LYS A 42 -13.28 9.22 -0.78
CA LYS A 42 -13.52 10.67 -0.66
C LYS A 42 -13.45 11.15 0.79
N GLU A 43 -14.02 10.38 1.73
CA GLU A 43 -14.02 10.71 3.16
C GLU A 43 -12.63 10.73 3.77
N VAL A 44 -11.76 9.82 3.34
CA VAL A 44 -10.40 9.69 3.89
C VAL A 44 -9.33 10.39 3.04
N GLN A 45 -9.73 11.18 2.06
CA GLN A 45 -8.81 11.92 1.20
C GLN A 45 -7.84 12.76 2.04
N GLY A 46 -6.54 12.60 1.77
CA GLY A 46 -5.48 13.24 2.54
C GLY A 46 -5.06 12.49 3.81
N LEU A 47 -5.82 11.48 4.24
CA LEU A 47 -5.47 10.62 5.37
C LEU A 47 -5.02 9.23 4.91
N GLU A 48 -5.74 8.65 3.96
CA GLU A 48 -5.35 7.39 3.33
C GLU A 48 -5.25 7.56 1.81
N THR A 49 -4.23 6.95 1.24
CA THR A 49 -3.99 6.95 -0.20
C THR A 49 -3.73 5.53 -0.66
N ALA A 50 -4.46 5.11 -1.68
CA ALA A 50 -4.22 3.84 -2.35
C ALA A 50 -3.37 4.06 -3.60
N PHE A 51 -2.40 3.18 -3.81
CA PHE A 51 -1.61 3.11 -5.04
C PHE A 51 -1.98 1.83 -5.78
N LEU A 52 -2.32 1.98 -7.04
CA LEU A 52 -2.68 0.87 -7.91
C LEU A 52 -1.52 0.53 -8.83
N GLY A 53 -1.04 -0.71 -8.72
CA GLY A 53 -0.04 -1.25 -9.61
C GLY A 53 -0.68 -1.99 -10.77
N LYS A 54 -0.20 -1.73 -11.97
CA LYS A 54 -0.68 -2.36 -13.20
C LYS A 54 0.44 -3.06 -13.96
N TRP A 55 0.08 -4.13 -14.61
CA TRP A 55 0.91 -4.85 -15.56
C TRP A 55 0.17 -5.00 -16.88
N GLU A 56 0.74 -4.44 -17.94
CA GLU A 56 0.12 -4.46 -19.28
C GLU A 56 -1.36 -4.01 -19.25
N GLY A 57 -1.66 -2.98 -18.48
CA GLY A 57 -3.00 -2.42 -18.35
C GLY A 57 -3.93 -3.11 -17.36
N GLU A 58 -3.56 -4.26 -16.82
CA GLU A 58 -4.35 -4.98 -15.83
C GLU A 58 -3.97 -4.59 -14.39
N ALA A 59 -4.97 -4.46 -13.52
CA ALA A 59 -4.74 -4.25 -12.10
C ALA A 59 -4.05 -5.47 -11.50
N ALA A 60 -2.85 -5.28 -10.98
CA ALA A 60 -1.99 -6.37 -10.52
C ALA A 60 -1.67 -6.31 -9.04
N GLY A 61 -1.72 -5.14 -8.43
CA GLY A 61 -1.39 -4.99 -7.02
C GLY A 61 -1.87 -3.68 -6.43
N LEU A 62 -1.81 -3.60 -5.12
CA LEU A 62 -2.31 -2.49 -4.32
C LEU A 62 -1.39 -2.25 -3.14
N LEU A 63 -1.19 -0.98 -2.82
CA LEU A 63 -0.61 -0.54 -1.56
C LEU A 63 -1.49 0.56 -1.00
N VAL A 64 -1.84 0.47 0.28
CA VAL A 64 -2.54 1.54 0.99
C VAL A 64 -1.61 2.15 2.03
N LEU A 65 -1.54 3.45 2.03
CA LEU A 65 -0.70 4.26 2.90
C LEU A 65 -1.59 5.17 3.72
N ARG A 66 -1.35 5.22 5.02
CA ARG A 66 -2.00 6.17 5.94
C ARG A 66 -0.99 7.24 6.36
N THR A 67 -1.42 8.49 6.30
CA THR A 67 -0.67 9.62 6.85
C THR A 67 -1.51 10.30 7.92
N ALA A 68 -0.89 10.65 9.03
CA ALA A 68 -1.57 11.35 10.10
C ALA A 68 -0.62 12.37 10.73
N PRO A 69 -1.07 13.63 10.91
CA PRO A 69 -0.31 14.59 11.69
C PRO A 69 -0.27 14.15 13.15
N THR A 70 0.83 14.41 13.84
CA THR A 70 0.99 14.06 15.25
C THR A 70 1.24 15.30 16.08
N LEU A 71 0.76 15.31 17.33
CA LEU A 71 1.01 16.42 18.25
C LEU A 71 2.47 16.46 18.74
N SER A 72 3.15 15.34 18.73
CA SER A 72 4.49 15.20 19.28
C SER A 72 5.62 15.46 18.30
N GLY A 73 5.32 15.56 17.02
CA GLY A 73 6.33 15.67 15.97
C GLY A 73 6.03 16.72 14.93
N ALA A 74 7.09 17.15 14.26
CA ALA A 74 6.99 18.05 13.11
C ALA A 74 6.60 17.31 11.84
N ASP A 75 6.86 16.00 11.79
CA ASP A 75 6.62 15.15 10.62
C ASP A 75 5.34 14.34 10.80
N ASP A 76 4.64 14.09 9.70
CA ASP A 76 3.47 13.21 9.70
C ASP A 76 3.90 11.75 9.97
N TRP A 77 3.05 11.01 10.66
CA TRP A 77 3.16 9.57 10.78
C TRP A 77 2.73 8.93 9.47
N VAL A 78 3.57 8.06 8.92
CA VAL A 78 3.28 7.32 7.70
C VAL A 78 3.31 5.83 7.98
N GLU A 79 2.24 5.15 7.63
CA GLU A 79 2.10 3.71 7.81
C GLU A 79 1.59 3.06 6.51
N ILE A 80 2.28 2.02 6.06
CA ILE A 80 1.77 1.13 5.01
C ILE A 80 0.84 0.14 5.69
N THR A 81 -0.45 0.21 5.37
CA THR A 81 -1.48 -0.62 6.00
C THR A 81 -1.85 -1.84 5.19
N GLU A 82 -1.75 -1.76 3.86
CA GLU A 82 -2.08 -2.84 2.95
C GLU A 82 -1.01 -2.93 1.86
N MET A 83 -0.60 -4.14 1.54
CA MET A 83 0.32 -4.42 0.44
C MET A 83 0.00 -5.78 -0.15
N TYR A 84 -0.41 -5.80 -1.40
CA TYR A 84 -0.84 -7.02 -2.06
C TYR A 84 -0.48 -7.01 -3.55
N VAL A 85 0.07 -8.10 -4.04
CA VAL A 85 0.27 -8.36 -5.47
C VAL A 85 -0.40 -9.66 -5.81
N ARG A 86 -1.26 -9.67 -6.82
CA ARG A 86 -1.92 -10.88 -7.29
C ARG A 86 -0.89 -11.95 -7.62
N PRO A 87 -1.13 -13.22 -7.25
CA PRO A 87 -0.15 -14.29 -7.44
C PRO A 87 0.37 -14.41 -8.86
N GLN A 88 -0.48 -14.27 -9.88
CA GLN A 88 -0.11 -14.37 -11.28
C GLN A 88 0.81 -13.24 -11.79
N PHE A 89 0.90 -12.16 -11.02
CA PHE A 89 1.76 -10.99 -11.37
C PHE A 89 3.00 -10.87 -10.49
N ARG A 90 3.25 -11.81 -9.59
CA ARG A 90 4.43 -11.78 -8.71
C ARG A 90 5.73 -11.97 -9.48
N ARG A 91 6.85 -11.54 -8.88
CA ARG A 91 8.20 -11.59 -9.45
C ARG A 91 8.38 -10.73 -10.71
N ARG A 92 7.60 -9.67 -10.83
CA ARG A 92 7.66 -8.71 -11.95
C ARG A 92 8.01 -7.30 -11.49
N GLY A 93 8.41 -7.14 -10.22
CA GLY A 93 8.79 -5.84 -9.65
C GLY A 93 7.62 -4.93 -9.29
N ILE A 94 6.38 -5.42 -9.28
CA ILE A 94 5.19 -4.62 -8.96
C ILE A 94 5.20 -4.18 -7.50
N GLY A 95 5.51 -5.11 -6.57
CA GLY A 95 5.61 -4.80 -5.16
C GLY A 95 6.65 -3.73 -4.85
N ARG A 96 7.82 -3.85 -5.46
CA ARG A 96 8.88 -2.84 -5.32
C ARG A 96 8.43 -1.48 -5.88
N ALA A 97 7.81 -1.46 -7.05
CA ALA A 97 7.31 -0.23 -7.65
C ALA A 97 6.24 0.45 -6.79
N LEU A 98 5.32 -0.32 -6.20
CA LEU A 98 4.32 0.17 -5.25
C LEU A 98 4.99 0.78 -4.01
N ALA A 99 5.95 0.07 -3.42
CA ALA A 99 6.66 0.55 -2.23
C ALA A 99 7.45 1.84 -2.54
N GLU A 100 8.14 1.90 -3.66
CA GLU A 100 8.88 3.10 -4.08
C GLU A 100 7.96 4.31 -4.28
N ALA A 101 6.79 4.10 -4.87
CA ALA A 101 5.78 5.16 -5.04
C ALA A 101 5.27 5.67 -3.68
N ALA A 102 5.03 4.77 -2.72
CA ALA A 102 4.61 5.14 -1.38
C ALA A 102 5.69 5.92 -0.62
N LEU A 103 6.93 5.47 -0.69
CA LEU A 103 8.06 6.16 -0.07
C LEU A 103 8.26 7.56 -0.66
N ASP A 104 8.17 7.67 -1.98
CA ASP A 104 8.28 8.95 -2.68
C ASP A 104 7.15 9.92 -2.29
N TYR A 105 5.93 9.41 -2.24
CA TYR A 105 4.77 10.18 -1.78
C TYR A 105 4.97 10.73 -0.36
N GLY A 106 5.42 9.91 0.57
CA GLY A 106 5.68 10.32 1.94
C GLY A 106 6.81 11.35 2.04
N ARG A 107 7.91 11.13 1.33
CA ARG A 107 9.05 12.07 1.31
C ARG A 107 8.65 13.43 0.78
N LYS A 108 7.84 13.50 -0.26
CA LYS A 108 7.33 14.77 -0.81
C LYS A 108 6.44 15.52 0.18
N ARG A 109 5.87 14.83 1.15
CA ARG A 109 5.09 15.42 2.26
C ARG A 109 5.94 15.74 3.49
N GLY A 110 7.25 15.55 3.43
CA GLY A 110 8.18 15.82 4.53
C GLY A 110 8.31 14.68 5.53
N CYS A 111 7.71 13.51 5.26
CA CYS A 111 7.81 12.36 6.15
C CYS A 111 9.22 11.75 6.10
N ARG A 112 9.75 11.40 7.26
CA ARG A 112 11.09 10.82 7.41
C ARG A 112 11.08 9.37 7.83
N GLU A 113 10.02 8.92 8.47
CA GLU A 113 9.87 7.56 8.97
C GLU A 113 8.64 6.90 8.38
N PHE A 114 8.81 5.66 7.97
CA PHE A 114 7.76 4.82 7.41
C PHE A 114 7.61 3.60 8.28
N HIS A 115 6.37 3.27 8.62
CA HIS A 115 6.01 2.17 9.50
C HIS A 115 5.13 1.17 8.78
N LEU A 116 5.22 -0.09 9.16
CA LEU A 116 4.29 -1.14 8.76
C LEU A 116 4.26 -2.22 9.82
N LEU A 117 3.17 -2.98 9.79
CA LEU A 117 3.04 -4.19 10.60
C LEU A 117 3.17 -5.39 9.67
N VAL A 118 3.96 -6.35 10.07
CA VAL A 118 4.11 -7.61 9.36
C VAL A 118 4.01 -8.75 10.35
N ASP A 119 3.20 -9.76 10.00
CA ASP A 119 3.04 -10.94 10.86
C ASP A 119 4.39 -11.64 11.02
N PRO A 120 4.78 -12.03 12.26
CA PRO A 120 6.02 -12.75 12.51
C PRO A 120 6.17 -14.06 11.70
N SER A 121 5.07 -14.68 11.30
CA SER A 121 5.07 -15.89 10.46
C SER A 121 5.25 -15.60 8.97
N ASN A 122 5.10 -14.35 8.54
CA ASN A 122 5.25 -13.95 7.13
C ASN A 122 6.72 -13.67 6.79
N GLU A 123 7.49 -14.73 6.63
CA GLU A 123 8.94 -14.63 6.33
C GLU A 123 9.20 -13.98 4.97
N THR A 124 8.39 -14.28 3.97
CA THR A 124 8.50 -13.70 2.63
C THR A 124 8.29 -12.18 2.66
N GLY A 125 7.27 -11.72 3.38
CA GLY A 125 7.01 -10.30 3.57
C GLY A 125 8.14 -9.60 4.31
N GLN A 126 8.64 -10.19 5.38
CA GLN A 126 9.76 -9.65 6.14
C GLN A 126 11.02 -9.50 5.29
N ALA A 127 11.36 -10.50 4.49
CA ALA A 127 12.50 -10.44 3.57
C ALA A 127 12.32 -9.33 2.52
N PHE A 128 11.12 -9.20 1.97
CA PHE A 128 10.79 -8.15 1.01
C PHE A 128 10.99 -6.75 1.60
N TYR A 129 10.45 -6.50 2.80
CA TYR A 129 10.59 -5.21 3.46
C TYR A 129 12.02 -4.93 3.92
N ALA A 130 12.76 -5.95 4.35
CA ALA A 130 14.17 -5.81 4.70
C ALA A 130 15.02 -5.34 3.51
N GLU A 131 14.76 -5.86 2.31
CA GLU A 131 15.43 -5.40 1.09
C GLU A 131 15.15 -3.93 0.77
N LEU A 132 14.00 -3.41 1.20
CA LEU A 132 13.63 -2.00 1.06
C LEU A 132 14.18 -1.12 2.19
N GLY A 133 14.91 -1.69 3.15
CA GLY A 133 15.50 -0.95 4.25
C GLY A 133 14.68 -0.91 5.54
N PHE A 134 13.57 -1.63 5.61
CA PHE A 134 12.79 -1.72 6.84
C PHE A 134 13.48 -2.65 7.85
N GLN A 135 13.43 -2.29 9.11
CA GLN A 135 13.98 -3.06 10.22
C GLN A 135 12.91 -3.23 11.30
N VAL A 136 13.01 -4.33 12.04
CA VAL A 136 12.16 -4.51 13.22
C VAL A 136 12.57 -3.49 14.27
N ASP A 137 11.61 -2.70 14.72
CA ASP A 137 11.85 -1.57 15.63
C ASP A 137 11.13 -1.74 16.97
N SER A 138 9.88 -2.23 16.94
CA SER A 138 9.04 -2.27 18.13
C SER A 138 8.05 -3.44 18.10
N TRP A 139 7.37 -3.66 19.23
CA TRP A 139 6.33 -4.66 19.36
C TRP A 139 4.96 -4.00 19.27
N GLU A 140 4.06 -4.59 18.49
CA GLU A 140 2.64 -4.25 18.58
C GLU A 140 2.02 -4.96 19.76
N MET A 141 1.24 -4.23 20.56
CA MET A 141 0.39 -4.79 21.60
C MET A 141 -1.05 -4.50 21.25
N ARG A 142 -1.88 -5.53 21.23
CA ARG A 142 -3.29 -5.42 20.89
C ARG A 142 -4.16 -5.92 22.03
N ARG A 143 -5.26 -5.23 22.25
CA ARG A 143 -6.31 -5.62 23.19
C ARG A 143 -7.67 -5.47 22.51
N ASP A 144 -8.51 -6.47 22.67
CA ASP A 144 -9.92 -6.38 22.29
C ASP A 144 -10.66 -5.55 23.33
N GLY A 145 -11.57 -4.69 22.83
CA GLY A 145 -12.32 -3.76 23.69
C GLY A 145 -13.46 -4.39 24.48
#